data_52c15ab1696817dce4e5da2c87a86d9c
#
_entry.id   52c15ab1696817dce4e5da2c87a86d9c
#
_cell.length_a   1.000
_cell.length_b   1.000
_cell.length_c   1.000
_cell.angle_alpha   90.00
_cell.angle_beta   90.00
_cell.angle_gamma   90.00
#
_symmetry.space_group_name_H-M   'P 1'
#
loop_
_entity.id
_entity.type
_entity.pdbx_description
1 polymer ?
#
loop_
_entity_poly.entity_id
_entity_poly.type
_entity_poly.pdbx_seq_one_letter_code
_entity_poly.pdbx_strand_id
1 'polypeptide(L)'
;MHTSFNSTPRSVWSFVALGVLLILSEAIYDLVFANLAYSISGTTLAVTTTYAIGYSAEILVTLLGAGFIDRFNKWKLFIATQLANIAVFALAVFVLRIYDSSVEWVWFFAFLIDLIHQYSRLIMFALIPFLFTADNIPRINGLLATFNGIARTLGPVIGALVIFNVGLSISLLASIAFMLAALALTISLSALNEKTSTLDICSTSFAQRFQESVTGASRATIDLLRAPRWRYFLASYATCLLVVSVLALLWVPLLRGFHGFSEAQTGYLFSVGAAGAIAGGLALRASGQASRVPGTILLSHLIMISGVCITLCLRGNLWLAGTGMFVFQFGTTLYFRTTASAIQLTVPKEIIGSWYGSIDFISRFAGLVGILLAGWAYDKLGTYAIYSILLLLLALSSFNWRGSRQARWLVNT
;
A
#
# COMPACT_ATOMS: atom_id res chain seq x y z
N MET A 1 -2.03 18.07 29.50
CA MET A 1 -0.99 18.88 28.81
C MET A 1 -0.36 18.01 27.74
N HIS A 2 -0.84 18.06 26.50
CA HIS A 2 -0.21 17.39 25.36
C HIS A 2 1.03 18.21 25.00
N THR A 3 2.21 17.70 25.36
CA THR A 3 3.44 18.20 24.74
C THR A 3 3.39 17.82 23.27
N SER A 4 2.96 18.80 22.45
CA SER A 4 3.06 18.71 21.00
C SER A 4 4.51 18.37 20.68
N PHE A 5 4.71 17.23 20.04
CA PHE A 5 5.98 16.88 19.46
C PHE A 5 6.36 18.03 18.53
N ASN A 6 7.34 18.82 18.89
CA ASN A 6 7.97 19.72 17.95
C ASN A 6 8.53 18.85 16.84
N SER A 7 7.78 18.70 15.74
CA SER A 7 8.21 17.97 14.56
C SER A 7 9.42 18.71 14.00
N THR A 8 10.60 18.39 14.57
CA THR A 8 11.84 18.93 14.01
C THR A 8 11.91 18.41 12.57
N PRO A 9 12.36 19.22 11.62
CA PRO A 9 12.53 18.77 10.23
C PRO A 9 13.28 17.43 10.14
N ARG A 10 14.20 17.18 11.08
CA ARG A 10 15.00 15.94 11.16
C ARG A 10 14.14 14.70 11.44
N SER A 11 13.16 14.75 12.35
CA SER A 11 12.32 13.59 12.66
C SER A 11 11.38 13.23 11.50
N VAL A 12 10.87 14.22 10.77
CA VAL A 12 10.08 14.02 9.57
C VAL A 12 10.87 13.27 8.50
N TRP A 13 12.08 13.76 8.20
CA TRP A 13 12.93 13.15 7.17
C TRP A 13 13.41 11.75 7.55
N SER A 14 13.70 11.49 8.83
CA SER A 14 14.05 10.16 9.31
C SER A 14 12.86 9.18 9.17
N PHE A 15 11.64 9.63 9.42
CA PHE A 15 10.43 8.80 9.24
C PHE A 15 10.15 8.53 7.75
N VAL A 16 10.34 9.51 6.87
CA VAL A 16 10.23 9.33 5.42
C VAL A 16 11.32 8.38 4.90
N ALA A 17 12.57 8.56 5.33
CA ALA A 17 13.69 7.69 4.97
C ALA A 17 13.43 6.24 5.40
N LEU A 18 12.87 6.03 6.60
CA LEU A 18 12.45 4.71 7.06
C LEU A 18 11.46 4.06 6.09
N GLY A 19 10.42 4.80 5.65
CA GLY A 19 9.46 4.32 4.66
C GLY A 19 10.11 3.96 3.31
N VAL A 20 11.06 4.78 2.86
CA VAL A 20 11.82 4.54 1.62
C VAL A 20 12.64 3.25 1.71
N LEU A 21 13.35 3.03 2.82
CA LEU A 21 14.19 1.84 3.01
C LEU A 21 13.34 0.56 3.02
N LEU A 22 12.17 0.58 3.66
CA LEU A 22 11.23 -0.54 3.65
C LEU A 22 10.74 -0.85 2.24
N ILE A 23 10.35 0.18 1.48
CA ILE A 23 9.87 -0.01 0.10
C ILE A 23 10.99 -0.44 -0.85
N LEU A 24 12.21 0.04 -0.67
CA LEU A 24 13.35 -0.44 -1.47
C LEU A 24 13.64 -1.91 -1.20
N SER A 25 13.63 -2.33 0.06
CA SER A 25 13.76 -3.74 0.43
C SER A 25 12.65 -4.58 -0.23
N GLU A 26 11.38 -4.14 -0.15
CA GLU A 26 10.22 -4.78 -0.77
C GLU A 26 10.42 -4.93 -2.29
N ALA A 27 10.69 -3.86 -3.00
CA ALA A 27 10.79 -3.87 -4.45
C ALA A 27 11.95 -4.71 -4.99
N ILE A 28 13.03 -4.87 -4.21
CA ILE A 28 14.16 -5.73 -4.56
C ILE A 28 13.79 -7.20 -4.38
N TYR A 29 13.23 -7.60 -3.23
CA TYR A 29 12.89 -9.00 -3.01
C TYR A 29 11.76 -9.48 -3.92
N ASP A 30 10.79 -8.64 -4.24
CA ASP A 30 9.74 -8.94 -5.22
C ASP A 30 10.35 -9.33 -6.57
N LEU A 31 11.33 -8.55 -7.03
CA LEU A 31 12.04 -8.85 -8.28
C LEU A 31 12.85 -10.15 -8.17
N VAL A 32 13.54 -10.37 -7.06
CA VAL A 32 14.36 -11.56 -6.84
C VAL A 32 13.49 -12.81 -6.79
N PHE A 33 12.39 -12.81 -6.02
CA PHE A 33 11.51 -13.97 -5.92
C PHE A 33 10.77 -14.27 -7.21
N ALA A 34 10.34 -13.26 -7.95
CA ALA A 34 9.75 -13.46 -9.27
C ALA A 34 10.74 -14.15 -10.24
N ASN A 35 12.00 -13.70 -10.24
CA ASN A 35 13.05 -14.32 -11.07
C ASN A 35 13.45 -15.71 -10.59
N LEU A 36 13.53 -15.96 -9.28
CA LEU A 36 13.78 -17.29 -8.71
C LEU A 36 12.67 -18.26 -9.11
N ALA A 37 11.41 -17.88 -8.91
CA ALA A 37 10.26 -18.70 -9.29
C ALA A 37 10.30 -19.09 -10.78
N TYR A 38 10.63 -18.11 -11.64
CA TYR A 38 10.75 -18.38 -13.07
C TYR A 38 11.95 -19.25 -13.41
N SER A 39 13.13 -18.99 -12.83
CA SER A 39 14.36 -19.73 -13.13
C SER A 39 14.29 -21.18 -12.70
N ILE A 40 13.56 -21.49 -11.61
CA ILE A 40 13.39 -22.84 -11.09
C ILE A 40 12.33 -23.63 -11.88
N SER A 41 11.17 -23.00 -12.16
CA SER A 41 10.01 -23.70 -12.74
C SER A 41 9.91 -23.59 -14.26
N GLY A 42 10.54 -22.58 -14.89
CA GLY A 42 10.39 -22.25 -16.30
C GLY A 42 8.98 -21.75 -16.70
N THR A 43 8.09 -21.49 -15.71
CA THR A 43 6.68 -21.17 -15.99
C THR A 43 6.28 -19.79 -15.46
N THR A 44 5.46 -19.08 -16.25
CA THR A 44 4.84 -17.82 -15.81
C THR A 44 3.87 -18.04 -14.66
N LEU A 45 3.26 -19.24 -14.59
CA LEU A 45 2.36 -19.62 -13.50
C LEU A 45 3.03 -19.54 -12.12
N ALA A 46 4.28 -20.00 -12.01
CA ALA A 46 5.01 -19.93 -10.75
C ALA A 46 5.25 -18.48 -10.30
N VAL A 47 5.53 -17.57 -11.24
CA VAL A 47 5.69 -16.14 -10.95
C VAL A 47 4.37 -15.54 -10.44
N THR A 48 3.26 -15.77 -11.14
CA THR A 48 1.95 -15.24 -10.74
C THR A 48 1.50 -15.84 -9.40
N THR A 49 1.80 -17.12 -9.15
CA THR A 49 1.54 -17.77 -7.86
C THR A 49 2.32 -17.12 -6.73
N THR A 50 3.59 -16.73 -6.95
CA THR A 50 4.40 -16.03 -5.96
C THR A 50 3.71 -14.72 -5.51
N TYR A 51 3.26 -13.90 -6.45
CA TYR A 51 2.52 -12.67 -6.13
C TYR A 51 1.17 -12.94 -5.46
N ALA A 52 0.44 -13.98 -5.89
CA ALA A 52 -0.85 -14.33 -5.28
C ALA A 52 -0.69 -14.78 -3.82
N ILE A 53 0.37 -15.52 -3.53
CA ILE A 53 0.72 -15.95 -2.17
C ILE A 53 1.06 -14.75 -1.29
N GLY A 54 1.90 -13.84 -1.76
CA GLY A 54 2.22 -12.60 -1.05
C GLY A 54 0.97 -11.76 -0.77
N TYR A 55 0.12 -11.57 -1.78
CA TYR A 55 -1.13 -10.84 -1.62
C TYR A 55 -2.09 -11.51 -0.62
N SER A 56 -2.13 -12.85 -0.57
CA SER A 56 -2.92 -13.59 0.42
C SER A 56 -2.40 -13.39 1.86
N ALA A 57 -1.07 -13.33 2.04
CA ALA A 57 -0.45 -13.01 3.32
C ALA A 57 -0.83 -11.61 3.81
N GLU A 58 -0.85 -10.62 2.92
CA GLU A 58 -1.29 -9.26 3.24
C GLU A 58 -2.75 -9.21 3.70
N ILE A 59 -3.65 -9.93 3.03
CA ILE A 59 -5.07 -10.03 3.43
C ILE A 59 -5.19 -10.68 4.81
N LEU A 60 -4.44 -11.76 5.06
CA LEU A 60 -4.46 -12.46 6.34
C LEU A 60 -4.04 -11.57 7.51
N VAL A 61 -2.99 -10.77 7.32
CA VAL A 61 -2.52 -9.82 8.34
C VAL A 61 -3.56 -8.73 8.62
N THR A 62 -4.19 -8.19 7.60
CA THR A 62 -5.22 -7.16 7.80
C THR A 62 -6.44 -7.70 8.52
N LEU A 63 -6.80 -8.96 8.29
CA LEU A 63 -7.92 -9.62 8.97
C LEU A 63 -7.61 -9.97 10.43
N LEU A 64 -6.46 -10.61 10.69
CA LEU A 64 -6.15 -11.21 11.99
C LEU A 64 -5.22 -10.36 12.85
N GLY A 65 -4.35 -9.60 12.21
CA GLY A 65 -3.21 -8.98 12.85
C GLY A 65 -3.34 -7.51 13.21
N ALA A 66 -4.25 -6.79 12.57
CA ALA A 66 -4.35 -5.34 12.75
C ALA A 66 -4.69 -4.92 14.19
N GLY A 67 -5.49 -5.71 14.90
CA GLY A 67 -5.84 -5.47 16.30
C GLY A 67 -4.67 -5.61 17.29
N PHE A 68 -3.60 -6.32 16.92
CA PHE A 68 -2.39 -6.38 17.75
C PHE A 68 -1.70 -5.03 17.87
N ILE A 69 -1.71 -4.24 16.78
CA ILE A 69 -1.04 -2.94 16.73
C ILE A 69 -1.61 -1.99 17.77
N ASP A 70 -2.90 -2.10 18.09
CA ASP A 70 -3.57 -1.25 19.08
C ASP A 70 -3.20 -1.61 20.52
N ARG A 71 -2.81 -2.88 20.76
CA ARG A 71 -2.60 -3.44 22.10
C ARG A 71 -1.15 -3.55 22.54
N PHE A 72 -0.22 -3.33 21.63
CA PHE A 72 1.20 -3.39 21.91
C PHE A 72 1.87 -2.04 21.73
N ASN A 73 3.00 -1.87 22.40
CA ASN A 73 3.89 -0.76 22.12
C ASN A 73 4.32 -0.81 20.64
N LYS A 74 3.89 0.18 19.87
CA LYS A 74 4.07 0.21 18.41
C LYS A 74 5.55 0.19 18.00
N TRP A 75 6.43 0.84 18.79
CA TRP A 75 7.87 0.84 18.50
C TRP A 75 8.51 -0.52 18.77
N LYS A 76 8.19 -1.15 19.92
CA LYS A 76 8.69 -2.50 20.24
C LYS A 76 8.20 -3.51 19.20
N LEU A 77 6.93 -3.43 18.81
CA LEU A 77 6.35 -4.28 17.78
C LEU A 77 7.02 -4.05 16.41
N PHE A 78 7.31 -2.79 16.06
CA PHE A 78 7.97 -2.45 14.81
C PHE A 78 9.41 -2.97 14.76
N ILE A 79 10.17 -2.83 15.85
CA ILE A 79 11.52 -3.41 15.97
C ILE A 79 11.45 -4.94 15.84
N ALA A 80 10.52 -5.59 16.54
CA ALA A 80 10.34 -7.03 16.48
C ALA A 80 10.01 -7.54 15.06
N THR A 81 9.12 -6.85 14.33
CA THR A 81 8.78 -7.21 12.95
C THR A 81 9.97 -7.05 12.01
N GLN A 82 10.79 -6.01 12.17
CA GLN A 82 11.99 -5.82 11.34
C GLN A 82 13.04 -6.89 11.63
N LEU A 83 13.28 -7.22 12.91
CA LEU A 83 14.19 -8.30 13.30
C LEU A 83 13.72 -9.66 12.76
N ALA A 84 12.42 -9.96 12.89
CA ALA A 84 11.83 -11.17 12.34
C ALA A 84 12.02 -11.24 10.81
N ASN A 85 11.80 -10.12 10.12
CA ASN A 85 11.95 -10.06 8.66
C ASN A 85 13.41 -10.28 8.23
N ILE A 86 14.38 -9.66 8.92
CA ILE A 86 15.81 -9.88 8.69
C ILE A 86 16.17 -11.36 8.90
N ALA A 87 15.66 -11.98 9.97
CA ALA A 87 15.91 -13.39 10.25
C ALA A 87 15.32 -14.30 9.16
N VAL A 88 14.10 -14.01 8.68
CA VAL A 88 13.47 -14.79 7.60
C VAL A 88 14.22 -14.60 6.29
N PHE A 89 14.67 -13.39 5.94
CA PHE A 89 15.53 -13.17 4.77
C PHE A 89 16.85 -13.94 4.86
N ALA A 90 17.51 -13.90 6.02
CA ALA A 90 18.76 -14.67 6.24
C ALA A 90 18.55 -16.17 6.09
N LEU A 91 17.44 -16.68 6.65
CA LEU A 91 17.05 -18.08 6.50
C LEU A 91 16.72 -18.42 5.04
N ALA A 92 16.02 -17.53 4.31
CA ALA A 92 15.74 -17.71 2.89
C ALA A 92 17.02 -17.81 2.06
N VAL A 93 17.99 -16.91 2.28
CA VAL A 93 19.31 -16.98 1.62
C VAL A 93 20.00 -18.32 1.91
N PHE A 94 19.98 -18.74 3.16
CA PHE A 94 20.61 -19.98 3.59
C PHE A 94 19.96 -21.21 2.94
N VAL A 95 18.63 -21.32 3.02
CA VAL A 95 17.88 -22.47 2.48
C VAL A 95 17.97 -22.53 0.96
N LEU A 96 17.78 -21.42 0.26
CA LEU A 96 17.82 -21.36 -1.19
C LEU A 96 19.23 -21.59 -1.79
N ARG A 97 20.28 -21.55 -0.96
CA ARG A 97 21.64 -21.89 -1.39
C ARG A 97 22.05 -23.35 -1.13
N ILE A 98 21.55 -23.94 -0.06
CA ILE A 98 22.03 -25.27 0.41
C ILE A 98 21.15 -26.39 -0.11
N TYR A 99 19.83 -26.15 -0.16
CA TYR A 99 18.90 -27.15 -0.65
C TYR A 99 18.63 -26.90 -2.15
N ASP A 100 18.45 -27.99 -2.90
CA ASP A 100 17.98 -27.89 -4.29
C ASP A 100 16.76 -26.98 -4.33
N SER A 101 16.90 -25.87 -5.05
CA SER A 101 15.93 -24.78 -5.04
C SER A 101 14.62 -25.26 -5.63
N SER A 102 13.66 -25.63 -4.79
CA SER A 102 12.30 -25.89 -5.23
C SER A 102 11.46 -24.60 -5.16
N VAL A 103 10.49 -24.47 -6.05
CA VAL A 103 9.63 -23.26 -6.10
C VAL A 103 8.78 -23.13 -4.83
N GLU A 104 8.49 -24.21 -4.15
CA GLU A 104 7.74 -24.23 -2.88
C GLU A 104 8.47 -23.46 -1.78
N TRP A 105 9.81 -23.55 -1.72
CA TRP A 105 10.59 -22.72 -0.78
C TRP A 105 10.49 -21.24 -1.11
N VAL A 106 10.48 -20.88 -2.38
CA VAL A 106 10.27 -19.48 -2.81
C VAL A 106 8.90 -18.99 -2.34
N TRP A 107 7.85 -19.79 -2.53
CA TRP A 107 6.49 -19.46 -2.08
C TRP A 107 6.36 -19.37 -0.57
N PHE A 108 6.99 -20.29 0.16
CA PHE A 108 6.99 -20.27 1.62
C PHE A 108 7.63 -18.99 2.17
N PHE A 109 8.82 -18.63 1.67
CA PHE A 109 9.50 -17.42 2.12
C PHE A 109 8.79 -16.16 1.64
N ALA A 110 8.24 -16.12 0.43
CA ALA A 110 7.42 -15.01 -0.03
C ALA A 110 6.25 -14.77 0.92
N PHE A 111 5.52 -15.83 1.29
CA PHE A 111 4.41 -15.73 2.24
C PHE A 111 4.84 -15.14 3.59
N LEU A 112 5.91 -15.66 4.19
CA LEU A 112 6.38 -15.20 5.50
C LEU A 112 6.88 -13.75 5.47
N ILE A 113 7.65 -13.40 4.45
CA ILE A 113 8.20 -12.05 4.29
C ILE A 113 7.08 -11.04 4.11
N ASP A 114 6.13 -11.31 3.20
CA ASP A 114 5.00 -10.42 2.94
C ASP A 114 4.07 -10.28 4.15
N LEU A 115 3.87 -11.37 4.90
CA LEU A 115 3.11 -11.35 6.15
C LEU A 115 3.75 -10.39 7.16
N ILE A 116 5.05 -10.48 7.40
CA ILE A 116 5.77 -9.64 8.34
C ILE A 116 5.88 -8.19 7.80
N HIS A 117 6.09 -8.05 6.50
CA HIS A 117 6.21 -6.74 5.86
C HIS A 117 4.90 -5.95 5.92
N GLN A 118 3.76 -6.61 5.69
CA GLN A 118 2.45 -5.98 5.83
C GLN A 118 2.22 -5.49 7.26
N TYR A 119 2.67 -6.24 8.26
CA TYR A 119 2.65 -5.78 9.64
C TYR A 119 3.42 -4.47 9.82
N SER A 120 4.63 -4.39 9.30
CA SER A 120 5.46 -3.18 9.34
C SER A 120 4.76 -1.98 8.69
N ARG A 121 4.06 -2.18 7.57
CA ARG A 121 3.26 -1.14 6.90
C ARG A 121 2.10 -0.64 7.76
N LEU A 122 1.37 -1.56 8.40
CA LEU A 122 0.25 -1.21 9.29
C LEU A 122 0.73 -0.46 10.53
N ILE A 123 1.85 -0.88 11.15
CA ILE A 123 2.45 -0.19 12.30
C ILE A 123 2.87 1.23 11.90
N MET A 124 3.55 1.38 10.76
CA MET A 124 3.98 2.68 10.25
C MET A 124 2.79 3.61 10.01
N PHE A 125 1.69 3.09 9.44
CA PHE A 125 0.44 3.83 9.29
C PHE A 125 -0.12 4.30 10.64
N ALA A 126 -0.17 3.39 11.62
CA ALA A 126 -0.70 3.67 12.96
C ALA A 126 0.19 4.63 13.79
N LEU A 127 1.49 4.70 13.51
CA LEU A 127 2.42 5.62 14.19
C LEU A 127 2.22 7.09 13.79
N ILE A 128 1.76 7.38 12.57
CA ILE A 128 1.65 8.76 12.04
C ILE A 128 0.85 9.68 12.99
N PRO A 129 -0.37 9.35 13.44
CA PRO A 129 -1.12 10.24 14.32
C PRO A 129 -0.56 10.36 15.75
N PHE A 130 0.37 9.50 16.15
CA PHE A 130 1.10 9.64 17.42
C PHE A 130 2.31 10.58 17.30
N LEU A 131 2.91 10.63 16.10
CA LEU A 131 4.15 11.37 15.85
C LEU A 131 3.90 12.79 15.34
N PHE A 132 2.80 13.01 14.63
CA PHE A 132 2.54 14.25 13.91
C PHE A 132 1.23 14.90 14.33
N THR A 133 1.18 16.22 14.27
CA THR A 133 -0.03 16.99 14.52
C THR A 133 -1.03 16.81 13.37
N ALA A 134 -2.32 16.99 13.65
CA ALA A 134 -3.40 16.82 12.67
C ALA A 134 -3.16 17.61 11.37
N ASP A 135 -2.69 18.85 11.47
CA ASP A 135 -2.40 19.71 10.30
C ASP A 135 -1.25 19.19 9.43
N ASN A 136 -0.34 18.40 10.00
CA ASN A 136 0.80 17.85 9.28
C ASN A 136 0.54 16.46 8.67
N ILE A 137 -0.47 15.73 9.14
CA ILE A 137 -0.76 14.36 8.66
C ILE A 137 -0.90 14.30 7.12
N PRO A 138 -1.69 15.15 6.43
CA PRO A 138 -1.80 15.09 4.97
C PRO A 138 -0.47 15.39 4.26
N ARG A 139 0.34 16.29 4.82
CA ARG A 139 1.67 16.64 4.27
C ARG A 139 2.65 15.49 4.39
N ILE A 140 2.64 14.79 5.53
CA ILE A 140 3.48 13.59 5.77
C ILE A 140 3.05 12.46 4.83
N ASN A 141 1.75 12.21 4.67
CA ASN A 141 1.25 11.22 3.72
C ASN A 141 1.63 11.56 2.26
N GLY A 142 1.65 12.85 1.91
CA GLY A 142 2.13 13.33 0.60
C GLY A 142 3.62 13.06 0.40
N LEU A 143 4.45 13.36 1.41
CA LEU A 143 5.89 13.05 1.39
C LEU A 143 6.15 11.55 1.23
N LEU A 144 5.50 10.73 2.06
CA LEU A 144 5.60 9.27 1.96
C LEU A 144 5.17 8.77 0.58
N ALA A 145 4.09 9.31 0.00
CA ALA A 145 3.67 8.94 -1.35
C ALA A 145 4.74 9.24 -2.39
N THR A 146 5.31 10.45 -2.35
CA THR A 146 6.36 10.89 -3.28
C THR A 146 7.58 9.98 -3.21
N PHE A 147 8.14 9.81 -2.03
CA PHE A 147 9.38 9.08 -1.86
C PHE A 147 9.21 7.56 -1.99
N ASN A 148 8.07 7.01 -1.57
CA ASN A 148 7.72 5.62 -1.82
C ASN A 148 7.52 5.35 -3.32
N GLY A 149 6.94 6.30 -4.07
CA GLY A 149 6.83 6.21 -5.54
C GLY A 149 8.20 6.16 -6.20
N ILE A 150 9.14 7.01 -5.78
CA ILE A 150 10.53 7.00 -6.25
C ILE A 150 11.20 5.65 -5.91
N ALA A 151 11.04 5.18 -4.66
CA ALA A 151 11.62 3.93 -4.20
C ALA A 151 11.08 2.71 -4.99
N ARG A 152 9.78 2.64 -5.25
CA ARG A 152 9.16 1.59 -6.09
C ARG A 152 9.66 1.60 -7.53
N THR A 153 10.01 2.77 -8.06
CA THR A 153 10.58 2.89 -9.42
C THR A 153 12.06 2.49 -9.45
N LEU A 154 12.83 2.90 -8.45
CA LEU A 154 14.27 2.63 -8.37
C LEU A 154 14.59 1.22 -7.85
N GLY A 155 13.71 0.64 -7.01
CA GLY A 155 13.94 -0.67 -6.39
C GLY A 155 14.25 -1.78 -7.40
N PRO A 156 13.42 -2.00 -8.43
CA PRO A 156 13.70 -3.00 -9.46
C PRO A 156 15.00 -2.72 -10.24
N VAL A 157 15.37 -1.45 -10.46
CA VAL A 157 16.64 -1.08 -11.13
C VAL A 157 17.81 -1.45 -10.24
N ILE A 158 17.76 -1.11 -8.96
CA ILE A 158 18.79 -1.47 -7.98
C ILE A 158 18.85 -3.01 -7.86
N GLY A 159 17.70 -3.68 -7.75
CA GLY A 159 17.61 -5.13 -7.70
C GLY A 159 18.25 -5.80 -8.92
N ALA A 160 17.96 -5.33 -10.12
CA ALA A 160 18.55 -5.84 -11.35
C ALA A 160 20.08 -5.66 -11.39
N LEU A 161 20.58 -4.49 -10.95
CA LEU A 161 22.02 -4.25 -10.86
C LEU A 161 22.69 -5.18 -9.84
N VAL A 162 22.04 -5.43 -8.69
CA VAL A 162 22.56 -6.36 -7.68
C VAL A 162 22.54 -7.78 -8.23
N ILE A 163 21.45 -8.24 -8.85
CA ILE A 163 21.34 -9.57 -9.46
C ILE A 163 22.46 -9.77 -10.51
N PHE A 164 22.71 -8.77 -11.35
CA PHE A 164 23.76 -8.84 -12.37
C PHE A 164 25.17 -9.03 -11.78
N ASN A 165 25.46 -8.37 -10.64
CA ASN A 165 26.80 -8.39 -10.06
C ASN A 165 27.06 -9.61 -9.12
N VAL A 166 26.07 -10.06 -8.36
CA VAL A 166 26.27 -11.06 -7.29
C VAL A 166 25.43 -12.33 -7.46
N GLY A 167 24.57 -12.36 -8.48
CA GLY A 167 23.66 -13.48 -8.74
C GLY A 167 22.38 -13.43 -7.91
N LEU A 168 21.41 -14.27 -8.29
CA LEU A 168 20.02 -14.16 -7.89
C LEU A 168 19.81 -14.39 -6.38
N SER A 169 20.31 -15.52 -5.84
CA SER A 169 20.09 -15.85 -4.42
C SER A 169 20.80 -14.91 -3.44
N ILE A 170 21.97 -14.37 -3.84
CA ILE A 170 22.74 -13.46 -2.99
C ILE A 170 22.11 -12.05 -2.99
N SER A 171 21.34 -11.73 -4.01
CA SER A 171 20.69 -10.41 -4.14
C SER A 171 19.73 -10.10 -3.00
N LEU A 172 19.20 -11.11 -2.30
CA LEU A 172 18.40 -10.94 -1.08
C LEU A 172 19.19 -10.27 0.06
N LEU A 173 20.53 -10.33 0.06
CA LEU A 173 21.36 -9.61 1.03
C LEU A 173 21.22 -8.09 0.90
N ALA A 174 20.90 -7.58 -0.29
CA ALA A 174 20.61 -6.16 -0.47
C ALA A 174 19.32 -5.76 0.28
N SER A 175 18.27 -6.60 0.24
CA SER A 175 17.06 -6.38 1.03
C SER A 175 17.37 -6.38 2.54
N ILE A 176 18.23 -7.30 3.00
CA ILE A 176 18.70 -7.32 4.40
C ILE A 176 19.43 -6.03 4.75
N ALA A 177 20.32 -5.52 3.89
CA ALA A 177 21.04 -4.28 4.14
C ALA A 177 20.08 -3.08 4.30
N PHE A 178 19.07 -2.95 3.44
CA PHE A 178 18.04 -1.93 3.59
C PHE A 178 17.20 -2.10 4.85
N MET A 179 16.87 -3.34 5.23
CA MET A 179 16.16 -3.63 6.48
C MET A 179 17.00 -3.32 7.73
N LEU A 180 18.31 -3.59 7.72
CA LEU A 180 19.21 -3.19 8.81
C LEU A 180 19.30 -1.67 8.96
N ALA A 181 19.39 -0.94 7.85
CA ALA A 181 19.33 0.52 7.87
C ALA A 181 18.00 1.04 8.40
N ALA A 182 16.88 0.42 8.00
CA ALA A 182 15.55 0.74 8.51
C ALA A 182 15.44 0.46 10.02
N LEU A 183 15.98 -0.66 10.49
CA LEU A 183 16.02 -1.02 11.91
C LEU A 183 16.81 0.00 12.73
N ALA A 184 17.97 0.43 12.26
CA ALA A 184 18.78 1.45 12.91
C ALA A 184 18.02 2.79 13.05
N LEU A 185 17.31 3.21 11.98
CA LEU A 185 16.44 4.38 12.02
C LEU A 185 15.25 4.20 12.99
N THR A 186 14.65 3.02 13.01
CA THR A 186 13.53 2.71 13.92
C THR A 186 13.97 2.81 15.38
N ILE A 187 15.13 2.24 15.72
CA ILE A 187 15.70 2.32 17.08
C ILE A 187 15.99 3.79 17.45
N SER A 188 16.60 4.55 16.55
CA SER A 188 16.88 5.97 16.76
C SER A 188 15.59 6.78 16.98
N LEU A 189 14.54 6.56 16.18
CA LEU A 189 13.26 7.23 16.32
C LEU A 189 12.52 6.81 17.58
N SER A 190 12.58 5.54 17.96
CA SER A 190 11.93 5.03 19.18
C SER A 190 12.53 5.65 20.45
N ALA A 191 13.86 5.78 20.51
CA ALA A 191 14.56 6.41 21.63
C ALA A 191 14.16 7.88 21.80
N LEU A 192 13.91 8.61 20.72
CA LEU A 192 13.44 9.99 20.76
C LEU A 192 11.98 10.12 21.19
N ASN A 193 11.20 9.04 21.15
CA ASN A 193 9.76 9.02 21.35
C ASN A 193 9.30 8.11 22.51
N GLU A 194 10.16 7.82 23.45
CA GLU A 194 9.90 6.89 24.56
C GLU A 194 8.65 7.25 25.39
N LYS A 195 8.33 8.55 25.48
CA LYS A 195 7.15 9.05 26.22
C LYS A 195 5.80 8.81 25.54
N THR A 196 5.76 8.46 24.25
CA THR A 196 4.52 8.18 23.51
C THR A 196 4.07 6.73 23.61
N SER A 197 4.84 5.87 24.25
CA SER A 197 4.64 4.43 24.30
C SER A 197 4.09 3.89 25.62
N THR A 198 3.49 4.72 26.46
CA THR A 198 2.97 4.32 27.79
C THR A 198 1.70 3.46 27.74
N LEU A 199 1.51 2.67 26.70
CA LEU A 199 0.56 1.56 26.70
C LEU A 199 1.28 0.22 26.99
N ASP A 200 2.18 0.19 27.96
CA ASP A 200 2.53 -1.05 28.65
C ASP A 200 1.36 -1.40 29.59
N ILE A 201 0.19 -1.63 28.99
CA ILE A 201 -0.98 -2.07 29.74
C ILE A 201 -0.92 -3.58 29.84
N CYS A 202 -0.66 -4.01 31.08
CA CYS A 202 -1.22 -5.20 31.72
C CYS A 202 -0.60 -6.57 31.47
N SER A 203 -0.44 -7.20 32.55
CA SER A 203 -0.51 -8.58 33.08
C SER A 203 -1.35 -9.64 32.32
N THR A 204 -1.87 -9.39 31.10
CA THR A 204 -2.64 -10.37 30.33
C THR A 204 -1.75 -11.27 29.47
N SER A 205 -2.06 -12.57 29.40
CA SER A 205 -1.31 -13.53 28.59
C SER A 205 -1.36 -13.19 27.10
N PHE A 206 -0.35 -13.65 26.34
CA PHE A 206 -0.30 -13.47 24.88
C PHE A 206 -1.56 -14.03 24.21
N ALA A 207 -2.05 -15.19 24.64
CA ALA A 207 -3.26 -15.81 24.10
C ALA A 207 -4.51 -14.95 24.29
N GLN A 208 -4.67 -14.31 25.44
CA GLN A 208 -5.77 -13.38 25.71
C GLN A 208 -5.68 -12.15 24.79
N ARG A 209 -4.49 -11.58 24.63
CA ARG A 209 -4.28 -10.44 23.70
C ARG A 209 -4.58 -10.82 22.25
N PHE A 210 -4.26 -12.04 21.84
CA PHE A 210 -4.59 -12.55 20.52
C PHE A 210 -6.10 -12.66 20.32
N GLN A 211 -6.78 -13.31 21.24
CA GLN A 211 -8.25 -13.47 21.18
C GLN A 211 -8.95 -12.11 21.17
N GLU A 212 -8.52 -11.19 22.00
CA GLU A 212 -9.05 -9.83 22.06
C GLU A 212 -8.73 -9.02 20.78
N SER A 213 -7.58 -9.25 20.12
CA SER A 213 -7.24 -8.64 18.85
C SER A 213 -8.20 -9.06 17.75
N VAL A 214 -8.44 -10.37 17.62
CA VAL A 214 -9.37 -10.92 16.62
C VAL A 214 -10.81 -10.45 16.90
N THR A 215 -11.22 -10.44 18.16
CA THR A 215 -12.55 -9.93 18.56
C THR A 215 -12.65 -8.41 18.35
N GLY A 216 -11.57 -7.66 18.57
CA GLY A 216 -11.50 -6.22 18.29
C GLY A 216 -11.64 -5.90 16.82
N ALA A 217 -10.93 -6.62 15.94
CA ALA A 217 -11.05 -6.49 14.49
C ALA A 217 -12.46 -6.84 14.01
N SER A 218 -13.05 -7.93 14.54
CA SER A 218 -14.44 -8.32 14.21
C SER A 218 -15.46 -7.25 14.64
N ARG A 219 -15.29 -6.69 15.84
CA ARG A 219 -16.15 -5.58 16.32
C ARG A 219 -15.96 -4.33 15.45
N ALA A 220 -14.72 -3.93 15.14
CA ALA A 220 -14.46 -2.81 14.27
C ALA A 220 -15.12 -2.98 12.89
N THR A 221 -15.08 -4.19 12.32
CA THR A 221 -15.75 -4.51 11.06
C THR A 221 -17.27 -4.35 11.19
N ILE A 222 -17.87 -4.86 12.26
CA ILE A 222 -19.31 -4.73 12.51
C ILE A 222 -19.70 -3.26 12.69
N ASP A 223 -18.92 -2.49 13.46
CA ASP A 223 -19.18 -1.07 13.71
C ASP A 223 -19.05 -0.24 12.42
N LEU A 224 -18.06 -0.54 11.57
CA LEU A 224 -17.92 0.05 10.24
C LEU A 224 -19.15 -0.18 9.36
N LEU A 225 -19.72 -1.41 9.39
CA LEU A 225 -20.88 -1.77 8.60
C LEU A 225 -22.18 -1.20 9.18
N ARG A 226 -22.28 -1.05 10.49
CA ARG A 226 -23.48 -0.52 11.18
C ARG A 226 -23.59 0.99 11.12
N ALA A 227 -22.48 1.73 11.24
CA ALA A 227 -22.49 3.18 11.22
C ALA A 227 -22.67 3.70 9.76
N PRO A 228 -23.78 4.42 9.43
CA PRO A 228 -24.09 4.78 8.03
C PRO A 228 -22.95 5.55 7.34
N ARG A 229 -22.32 6.49 8.05
CA ARG A 229 -21.20 7.30 7.52
C ARG A 229 -19.99 6.46 7.14
N TRP A 230 -19.63 5.47 7.98
CA TRP A 230 -18.50 4.58 7.73
C TRP A 230 -18.82 3.57 6.63
N ARG A 231 -20.04 3.14 6.51
CA ARG A 231 -20.52 2.26 5.43
C ARG A 231 -20.36 2.95 4.06
N TYR A 232 -20.74 4.22 3.93
CA TYR A 232 -20.53 4.99 2.70
C TYR A 232 -19.06 5.22 2.40
N PHE A 233 -18.26 5.51 3.44
CA PHE A 233 -16.82 5.64 3.31
C PHE A 233 -16.18 4.33 2.82
N LEU A 234 -16.51 3.21 3.47
CA LEU A 234 -16.02 1.88 3.12
C LEU A 234 -16.43 1.49 1.69
N ALA A 235 -17.69 1.73 1.31
CA ALA A 235 -18.17 1.49 -0.05
C ALA A 235 -17.38 2.31 -1.08
N SER A 236 -17.11 3.60 -0.80
CA SER A 236 -16.27 4.43 -1.67
C SER A 236 -14.85 3.87 -1.77
N TYR A 237 -14.21 3.55 -0.65
CA TYR A 237 -12.83 3.08 -0.61
C TYR A 237 -12.66 1.71 -1.28
N ALA A 238 -13.54 0.75 -0.96
CA ALA A 238 -13.51 -0.59 -1.55
C ALA A 238 -13.77 -0.57 -3.06
N THR A 239 -14.74 0.23 -3.52
CA THR A 239 -15.03 0.38 -4.94
C THR A 239 -13.86 1.02 -5.68
N CYS A 240 -13.24 2.05 -5.11
CA CYS A 240 -12.08 2.69 -5.71
C CYS A 240 -10.88 1.73 -5.78
N LEU A 241 -10.60 0.98 -4.71
CA LEU A 241 -9.50 0.01 -4.70
C LEU A 241 -9.76 -1.13 -5.70
N LEU A 242 -11.00 -1.62 -5.80
CA LEU A 242 -11.39 -2.60 -6.83
C LEU A 242 -11.07 -2.08 -8.23
N VAL A 243 -11.51 -0.87 -8.56
CA VAL A 243 -11.26 -0.27 -9.90
C VAL A 243 -9.77 -0.12 -10.17
N VAL A 244 -9.01 0.38 -9.21
CA VAL A 244 -7.56 0.56 -9.36
C VAL A 244 -6.85 -0.77 -9.55
N SER A 245 -7.24 -1.80 -8.79
CA SER A 245 -6.69 -3.16 -8.91
C SER A 245 -6.99 -3.80 -10.26
N VAL A 246 -8.22 -3.64 -10.75
CA VAL A 246 -8.64 -4.12 -12.09
C VAL A 246 -7.90 -3.38 -13.19
N LEU A 247 -7.78 -2.05 -13.10
CA LEU A 247 -7.04 -1.25 -14.07
C LEU A 247 -5.55 -1.60 -14.09
N ALA A 248 -4.95 -1.89 -12.92
CA ALA A 248 -3.56 -2.34 -12.86
C ALA A 248 -3.32 -3.58 -13.73
N LEU A 249 -4.26 -4.53 -13.75
CA LEU A 249 -4.23 -5.71 -14.62
C LEU A 249 -4.50 -5.35 -16.09
N LEU A 250 -5.47 -4.50 -16.35
CA LEU A 250 -5.97 -4.23 -17.71
C LEU A 250 -5.17 -3.17 -18.48
N TRP A 251 -4.20 -2.48 -17.85
CA TRP A 251 -3.36 -1.52 -18.59
C TRP A 251 -2.60 -2.15 -19.74
N VAL A 252 -2.02 -3.36 -19.57
CA VAL A 252 -1.28 -4.03 -20.63
C VAL A 252 -2.20 -4.40 -21.81
N PRO A 253 -3.34 -5.09 -21.62
CA PRO A 253 -4.30 -5.34 -22.69
C PRO A 253 -4.80 -4.06 -23.38
N LEU A 254 -5.02 -2.97 -22.62
CA LEU A 254 -5.41 -1.69 -23.22
C LEU A 254 -4.29 -1.11 -24.10
N LEU A 255 -3.08 -1.01 -23.56
CA LEU A 255 -1.99 -0.34 -24.27
C LEU A 255 -1.50 -1.15 -25.47
N ARG A 256 -1.34 -2.47 -25.32
CA ARG A 256 -0.87 -3.35 -26.41
C ARG A 256 -2.00 -3.82 -27.32
N GLY A 257 -3.09 -4.31 -26.75
CA GLY A 257 -4.20 -4.89 -27.50
C GLY A 257 -5.07 -3.84 -28.19
N PHE A 258 -5.54 -2.84 -27.44
CA PHE A 258 -6.43 -1.80 -27.99
C PHE A 258 -5.66 -0.70 -28.72
N HIS A 259 -4.62 -0.11 -28.11
CA HIS A 259 -3.85 0.96 -28.73
C HIS A 259 -2.82 0.47 -29.75
N GLY A 260 -2.35 -0.77 -29.66
CA GLY A 260 -1.34 -1.34 -30.55
C GLY A 260 0.10 -0.88 -30.24
N PHE A 261 0.37 -0.42 -29.03
CA PHE A 261 1.71 0.04 -28.64
C PHE A 261 2.70 -1.12 -28.49
N SER A 262 3.97 -0.85 -28.81
CA SER A 262 5.07 -1.79 -28.58
C SER A 262 5.35 -2.00 -27.09
N GLU A 263 6.16 -2.99 -26.74
CA GLU A 263 6.61 -3.23 -25.36
C GLU A 263 7.37 -2.04 -24.79
N ALA A 264 8.26 -1.45 -25.59
CA ALA A 264 9.02 -0.27 -25.19
C ALA A 264 8.12 0.95 -24.92
N GLN A 265 7.13 1.20 -25.79
CA GLN A 265 6.16 2.26 -25.59
C GLN A 265 5.30 2.01 -24.36
N THR A 266 4.89 0.78 -24.12
CA THR A 266 4.13 0.39 -22.92
C THR A 266 4.96 0.64 -21.64
N GLY A 267 6.23 0.24 -21.63
CA GLY A 267 7.15 0.52 -20.52
C GLY A 267 7.34 2.02 -20.27
N TYR A 268 7.48 2.81 -21.35
CA TYR A 268 7.52 4.28 -21.23
C TYR A 268 6.25 4.85 -20.59
N LEU A 269 5.08 4.37 -21.01
CA LEU A 269 3.80 4.83 -20.45
C LEU A 269 3.65 4.49 -18.96
N PHE A 270 4.10 3.33 -18.51
CA PHE A 270 4.16 3.02 -17.07
C PHE A 270 5.08 3.98 -16.30
N SER A 271 6.21 4.37 -16.90
CA SER A 271 7.13 5.36 -16.29
C SER A 271 6.47 6.73 -16.17
N VAL A 272 5.70 7.15 -17.20
CA VAL A 272 4.91 8.39 -17.17
C VAL A 272 3.83 8.32 -16.08
N GLY A 273 3.16 7.16 -15.92
CA GLY A 273 2.23 6.93 -14.82
C GLY A 273 2.90 7.06 -13.44
N ALA A 274 4.10 6.47 -13.28
CA ALA A 274 4.87 6.60 -12.03
C ALA A 274 5.21 8.07 -11.71
N ALA A 275 5.57 8.87 -12.73
CA ALA A 275 5.78 10.31 -12.56
C ALA A 275 4.49 11.02 -12.11
N GLY A 276 3.32 10.61 -12.60
CA GLY A 276 2.01 11.08 -12.13
C GLY A 276 1.78 10.80 -10.65
N ALA A 277 2.11 9.59 -10.19
CA ALA A 277 1.98 9.22 -8.79
C ALA A 277 2.90 10.06 -7.88
N ILE A 278 4.15 10.29 -8.30
CA ILE A 278 5.10 11.16 -7.59
C ILE A 278 4.56 12.60 -7.52
N ALA A 279 4.08 13.14 -8.64
CA ALA A 279 3.51 14.48 -8.71
C ALA A 279 2.27 14.63 -7.80
N GLY A 280 1.41 13.59 -7.71
CA GLY A 280 0.27 13.53 -6.78
C GLY A 280 0.69 13.62 -5.32
N GLY A 281 1.78 12.93 -4.95
CA GLY A 281 2.38 13.03 -3.62
C GLY A 281 2.90 14.44 -3.31
N LEU A 282 3.61 15.05 -4.25
CA LEU A 282 4.12 16.44 -4.12
C LEU A 282 2.98 17.45 -3.99
N ALA A 283 1.92 17.31 -4.79
CA ALA A 283 0.74 18.17 -4.71
C ALA A 283 0.07 18.06 -3.32
N LEU A 284 -0.08 16.86 -2.79
CA LEU A 284 -0.63 16.67 -1.45
C LEU A 284 0.28 17.26 -0.36
N ARG A 285 1.60 17.11 -0.49
CA ARG A 285 2.56 17.75 0.42
C ARG A 285 2.38 19.28 0.42
N ALA A 286 2.26 19.90 -0.76
CA ALA A 286 2.20 21.34 -0.91
C ALA A 286 0.87 21.92 -0.41
N SER A 287 -0.25 21.26 -0.72
CA SER A 287 -1.60 21.76 -0.47
C SER A 287 -2.33 21.06 0.66
N GLY A 288 -1.73 20.00 1.25
CA GLY A 288 -2.36 19.14 2.26
C GLY A 288 -2.61 19.90 3.56
N GLN A 289 -3.88 20.16 3.85
CA GLN A 289 -4.40 20.67 5.12
C GLN A 289 -5.55 19.79 5.58
N ALA A 290 -5.69 19.57 6.89
CA ALA A 290 -6.76 18.74 7.45
C ALA A 290 -8.15 19.19 6.96
N SER A 291 -8.40 20.48 6.93
CA SER A 291 -9.67 21.07 6.47
C SER A 291 -9.99 20.81 4.98
N ARG A 292 -9.00 20.56 4.15
CA ARG A 292 -9.16 20.31 2.71
C ARG A 292 -9.35 18.85 2.34
N VAL A 293 -9.11 17.92 3.26
CA VAL A 293 -9.18 16.48 3.02
C VAL A 293 -10.47 16.05 2.30
N PRO A 294 -11.69 16.47 2.73
CA PRO A 294 -12.92 16.04 2.07
C PRO A 294 -13.05 16.49 0.62
N GLY A 295 -12.62 17.71 0.32
CA GLY A 295 -12.63 18.25 -1.05
C GLY A 295 -11.61 17.57 -1.95
N THR A 296 -10.42 17.31 -1.43
CA THR A 296 -9.34 16.64 -2.17
C THR A 296 -9.73 15.22 -2.57
N ILE A 297 -10.42 14.46 -1.71
CA ILE A 297 -10.91 13.11 -2.05
C ILE A 297 -11.92 13.17 -3.21
N LEU A 298 -12.84 14.13 -3.20
CA LEU A 298 -13.79 14.28 -4.31
C LEU A 298 -13.08 14.68 -5.61
N LEU A 299 -12.16 15.65 -5.54
CA LEU A 299 -11.36 16.08 -6.69
C LEU A 299 -10.56 14.92 -7.28
N SER A 300 -9.98 14.06 -6.45
CA SER A 300 -9.20 12.92 -6.92
C SER A 300 -10.02 11.91 -7.72
N HIS A 301 -11.30 11.69 -7.40
CA HIS A 301 -12.18 10.86 -8.23
C HIS A 301 -12.36 11.46 -9.63
N LEU A 302 -12.62 12.79 -9.72
CA LEU A 302 -12.77 13.47 -11.01
C LEU A 302 -11.49 13.38 -11.84
N ILE A 303 -10.33 13.53 -11.20
CA ILE A 303 -9.02 13.38 -11.86
C ILE A 303 -8.82 11.94 -12.37
N MET A 304 -9.14 10.92 -11.58
CA MET A 304 -9.04 9.52 -12.03
C MET A 304 -9.96 9.22 -13.21
N ILE A 305 -11.22 9.68 -13.15
CA ILE A 305 -12.19 9.54 -14.26
C ILE A 305 -11.63 10.21 -15.52
N SER A 306 -11.15 11.46 -15.41
CA SER A 306 -10.55 12.18 -16.53
C SER A 306 -9.35 11.44 -17.11
N GLY A 307 -8.48 10.88 -16.27
CA GLY A 307 -7.32 10.09 -16.72
C GLY A 307 -7.72 8.86 -17.57
N VAL A 308 -8.72 8.10 -17.13
CA VAL A 308 -9.25 6.95 -17.89
C VAL A 308 -9.88 7.44 -19.21
N CYS A 309 -10.69 8.48 -19.18
CA CYS A 309 -11.31 9.03 -20.39
C CYS A 309 -10.27 9.50 -21.40
N ILE A 310 -9.24 10.23 -20.97
CA ILE A 310 -8.16 10.72 -21.84
C ILE A 310 -7.43 9.55 -22.49
N THR A 311 -7.14 8.49 -21.74
CA THR A 311 -6.49 7.29 -22.30
C THR A 311 -7.32 6.64 -23.40
N LEU A 312 -8.65 6.68 -23.31
CA LEU A 312 -9.56 6.08 -24.27
C LEU A 312 -9.90 6.96 -25.48
N CYS A 313 -9.61 8.28 -25.42
CA CYS A 313 -10.10 9.25 -26.44
C CYS A 313 -9.64 8.94 -27.85
N LEU A 314 -8.35 8.67 -28.09
CA LEU A 314 -7.79 8.42 -29.41
C LEU A 314 -6.92 7.18 -29.43
N ARG A 315 -7.38 6.15 -30.13
CA ARG A 315 -6.63 4.91 -30.32
C ARG A 315 -5.29 5.17 -31.00
N GLY A 316 -4.22 4.57 -30.46
CA GLY A 316 -2.88 4.67 -31.03
C GLY A 316 -2.14 5.99 -30.75
N ASN A 317 -2.75 6.95 -30.04
CA ASN A 317 -2.08 8.20 -29.70
C ASN A 317 -1.28 8.06 -28.39
N LEU A 318 0.05 7.98 -28.53
CA LEU A 318 0.98 7.77 -27.41
C LEU A 318 0.94 8.93 -26.38
N TRP A 319 0.80 10.17 -26.85
CA TRP A 319 0.80 11.35 -25.97
C TRP A 319 -0.47 11.42 -25.12
N LEU A 320 -1.62 11.14 -25.71
CA LEU A 320 -2.88 11.09 -24.95
C LEU A 320 -2.90 9.92 -23.97
N ALA A 321 -2.44 8.74 -24.39
CA ALA A 321 -2.32 7.61 -23.48
C ALA A 321 -1.39 7.92 -22.29
N GLY A 322 -0.24 8.56 -22.55
CA GLY A 322 0.69 9.01 -21.51
C GLY A 322 0.08 10.05 -20.58
N THR A 323 -0.57 11.07 -21.14
CA THR A 323 -1.28 12.08 -20.32
C THR A 323 -2.38 11.44 -19.47
N GLY A 324 -3.16 10.53 -20.03
CA GLY A 324 -4.21 9.81 -19.29
C GLY A 324 -3.66 8.98 -18.16
N MET A 325 -2.59 8.22 -18.40
CA MET A 325 -1.92 7.45 -17.34
C MET A 325 -1.32 8.34 -16.25
N PHE A 326 -0.67 9.46 -16.62
CA PHE A 326 -0.16 10.44 -15.65
C PHE A 326 -1.28 10.98 -14.76
N VAL A 327 -2.36 11.46 -15.39
CA VAL A 327 -3.52 12.04 -14.68
C VAL A 327 -4.20 11.01 -13.79
N PHE A 328 -4.37 9.77 -14.27
CA PHE A 328 -4.97 8.69 -13.48
C PHE A 328 -4.13 8.37 -12.24
N GLN A 329 -2.82 8.17 -12.39
CA GLN A 329 -1.94 7.85 -11.27
C GLN A 329 -1.75 9.01 -10.29
N PHE A 330 -1.76 10.24 -10.80
CA PHE A 330 -1.82 11.44 -9.96
C PHE A 330 -3.08 11.43 -9.08
N GLY A 331 -4.26 11.21 -9.67
CA GLY A 331 -5.53 11.11 -8.95
C GLY A 331 -5.57 9.95 -7.96
N THR A 332 -5.05 8.78 -8.34
CA THR A 332 -4.95 7.59 -7.50
C THR A 332 -4.12 7.86 -6.23
N THR A 333 -2.97 8.50 -6.39
CA THR A 333 -2.10 8.85 -5.25
C THR A 333 -2.79 9.86 -4.33
N LEU A 334 -3.40 10.91 -4.90
CA LEU A 334 -4.18 11.88 -4.11
C LEU A 334 -5.29 11.18 -3.33
N TYR A 335 -6.05 10.30 -3.97
CA TYR A 335 -7.16 9.58 -3.35
C TYR A 335 -6.70 8.77 -2.14
N PHE A 336 -5.82 7.81 -2.33
CA PHE A 336 -5.44 6.88 -1.26
C PHE A 336 -4.69 7.57 -0.12
N ARG A 337 -3.85 8.55 -0.41
CA ARG A 337 -3.10 9.25 0.64
C ARG A 337 -3.96 10.26 1.41
N THR A 338 -4.90 10.91 0.74
CA THR A 338 -5.86 11.78 1.41
C THR A 338 -6.86 10.98 2.23
N THR A 339 -7.29 9.81 1.73
CA THR A 339 -8.16 8.88 2.45
C THR A 339 -7.45 8.30 3.68
N ALA A 340 -6.17 7.94 3.56
CA ALA A 340 -5.34 7.56 4.69
C ALA A 340 -5.30 8.68 5.76
N SER A 341 -5.11 9.92 5.32
CA SER A 341 -5.16 11.08 6.22
C SER A 341 -6.52 11.24 6.89
N ALA A 342 -7.62 11.01 6.14
CA ALA A 342 -8.97 11.06 6.70
C ALA A 342 -9.16 10.05 7.83
N ILE A 343 -8.71 8.81 7.64
CA ILE A 343 -8.76 7.76 8.68
C ILE A 343 -7.93 8.18 9.90
N GLN A 344 -6.70 8.64 9.67
CA GLN A 344 -5.77 9.04 10.73
C GLN A 344 -6.23 10.27 11.54
N LEU A 345 -7.08 11.11 10.95
CA LEU A 345 -7.64 12.29 11.62
C LEU A 345 -8.92 12.00 12.39
N THR A 346 -9.66 10.95 12.02
CA THR A 346 -11.01 10.70 12.55
C THR A 346 -11.13 9.49 13.45
N VAL A 347 -10.28 8.49 13.27
CA VAL A 347 -10.27 7.29 14.10
C VAL A 347 -9.44 7.55 15.35
N PRO A 348 -9.96 7.22 16.56
CA PRO A 348 -9.16 7.29 17.77
C PRO A 348 -7.86 6.51 17.65
N LYS A 349 -6.77 7.09 18.18
CA LYS A 349 -5.41 6.55 18.03
C LYS A 349 -5.26 5.14 18.63
N GLU A 350 -6.07 4.84 19.64
CA GLU A 350 -6.06 3.60 20.41
C GLU A 350 -6.60 2.41 19.63
N ILE A 351 -7.46 2.65 18.63
CA ILE A 351 -8.14 1.61 17.83
C ILE A 351 -7.84 1.72 16.32
N ILE A 352 -6.89 2.57 15.95
CA ILE A 352 -6.60 2.88 14.53
C ILE A 352 -6.11 1.67 13.75
N GLY A 353 -5.38 0.75 14.40
CA GLY A 353 -4.92 -0.49 13.78
C GLY A 353 -6.08 -1.39 13.39
N SER A 354 -6.99 -1.67 14.32
CA SER A 354 -8.18 -2.50 14.10
C SER A 354 -9.10 -1.91 13.01
N TRP A 355 -9.33 -0.59 13.05
CA TRP A 355 -10.20 0.08 12.08
C TRP A 355 -9.58 0.11 10.67
N TYR A 356 -8.32 0.52 10.57
CA TYR A 356 -7.65 0.55 9.27
C TYR A 356 -7.49 -0.85 8.69
N GLY A 357 -7.14 -1.84 9.52
CA GLY A 357 -7.06 -3.23 9.09
C GLY A 357 -8.38 -3.77 8.55
N SER A 358 -9.52 -3.45 9.21
CA SER A 358 -10.85 -3.85 8.73
C SER A 358 -11.20 -3.18 7.39
N ILE A 359 -10.89 -1.89 7.23
CA ILE A 359 -11.10 -1.17 5.97
C ILE A 359 -10.24 -1.77 4.85
N ASP A 360 -8.97 -2.00 5.13
CA ASP A 360 -8.00 -2.54 4.17
C ASP A 360 -8.36 -3.98 3.78
N PHE A 361 -8.75 -4.83 4.74
CA PHE A 361 -9.22 -6.19 4.49
C PHE A 361 -10.39 -6.24 3.51
N ILE A 362 -11.49 -5.53 3.82
CA ILE A 362 -12.69 -5.54 2.97
C ILE A 362 -12.36 -5.03 1.57
N SER A 363 -11.56 -3.99 1.50
CA SER A 363 -11.22 -3.35 0.23
C SER A 363 -10.28 -4.20 -0.62
N ARG A 364 -9.29 -4.86 -0.03
CA ARG A 364 -8.40 -5.80 -0.72
C ARG A 364 -9.15 -7.05 -1.19
N PHE A 365 -10.08 -7.54 -0.37
CA PHE A 365 -10.94 -8.64 -0.78
C PHE A 365 -11.79 -8.29 -2.01
N ALA A 366 -12.40 -7.09 -2.01
CA ALA A 366 -13.11 -6.57 -3.18
C ALA A 366 -12.18 -6.42 -4.41
N GLY A 367 -10.96 -5.92 -4.21
CA GLY A 367 -9.94 -5.84 -5.25
C GLY A 367 -9.57 -7.21 -5.84
N LEU A 368 -9.37 -8.21 -4.99
CA LEU A 368 -9.07 -9.58 -5.41
C LEU A 368 -10.20 -10.18 -6.26
N VAL A 369 -11.45 -10.04 -5.81
CA VAL A 369 -12.63 -10.48 -6.59
C VAL A 369 -12.68 -9.75 -7.94
N GLY A 370 -12.41 -8.44 -7.95
CA GLY A 370 -12.34 -7.65 -9.17
C GLY A 370 -11.28 -8.17 -10.15
N ILE A 371 -10.08 -8.45 -9.68
CA ILE A 371 -8.98 -9.01 -10.48
C ILE A 371 -9.36 -10.36 -11.09
N LEU A 372 -9.94 -11.28 -10.29
CA LEU A 372 -10.33 -12.60 -10.76
C LEU A 372 -11.41 -12.55 -11.86
N LEU A 373 -12.31 -11.58 -11.78
CA LEU A 373 -13.39 -11.41 -12.78
C LEU A 373 -12.94 -10.58 -13.99
N ALA A 374 -11.92 -9.73 -13.84
CA ALA A 374 -11.55 -8.73 -14.86
C ALA A 374 -11.08 -9.35 -16.18
N GLY A 375 -10.28 -10.40 -16.13
CA GLY A 375 -9.78 -11.08 -17.32
C GLY A 375 -10.92 -11.68 -18.12
N TRP A 376 -11.77 -12.48 -17.47
CA TRP A 376 -12.96 -13.06 -18.10
C TRP A 376 -13.91 -11.99 -18.65
N ALA A 377 -14.17 -10.94 -17.87
CA ALA A 377 -15.05 -9.87 -18.30
C ALA A 377 -14.48 -9.09 -19.49
N TYR A 378 -13.17 -8.83 -19.52
CA TYR A 378 -12.50 -8.16 -20.63
C TYR A 378 -12.63 -8.96 -21.95
N ASP A 379 -12.39 -10.27 -21.88
CA ASP A 379 -12.47 -11.16 -23.05
C ASP A 379 -13.90 -11.27 -23.61
N LYS A 380 -14.92 -11.22 -22.73
CA LYS A 380 -16.34 -11.35 -23.14
C LYS A 380 -16.99 -10.03 -23.54
N LEU A 381 -16.68 -8.95 -22.85
CA LEU A 381 -17.36 -7.66 -23.03
C LEU A 381 -16.59 -6.70 -23.95
N GLY A 382 -15.29 -6.90 -24.08
CA GLY A 382 -14.40 -6.02 -24.85
C GLY A 382 -14.04 -4.73 -24.12
N THR A 383 -13.09 -3.98 -24.73
CA THR A 383 -12.44 -2.82 -24.12
C THR A 383 -13.44 -1.74 -23.69
N TYR A 384 -14.31 -1.27 -24.59
CA TYR A 384 -15.21 -0.16 -24.27
C TYR A 384 -16.21 -0.47 -23.17
N ALA A 385 -16.78 -1.67 -23.15
CA ALA A 385 -17.75 -2.06 -22.15
C ALA A 385 -17.11 -2.15 -20.76
N ILE A 386 -15.95 -2.81 -20.63
CA ILE A 386 -15.28 -2.97 -19.34
C ILE A 386 -14.82 -1.60 -18.77
N TYR A 387 -14.25 -0.73 -19.61
CA TYR A 387 -13.85 0.59 -19.15
C TYR A 387 -15.03 1.49 -18.82
N SER A 388 -16.18 1.36 -19.51
CA SER A 388 -17.42 2.04 -19.13
C SER A 388 -17.91 1.60 -17.76
N ILE A 389 -17.85 0.28 -17.46
CA ILE A 389 -18.19 -0.24 -16.12
C ILE A 389 -17.25 0.35 -15.06
N LEU A 390 -15.95 0.39 -15.32
CA LEU A 390 -14.97 0.96 -14.39
C LEU A 390 -15.20 2.44 -14.12
N LEU A 391 -15.55 3.21 -15.16
CA LEU A 391 -15.92 4.63 -15.03
C LEU A 391 -17.18 4.81 -14.19
N LEU A 392 -18.22 3.98 -14.40
CA LEU A 392 -19.43 3.98 -13.59
C LEU A 392 -19.14 3.64 -12.13
N LEU A 393 -18.26 2.67 -11.87
CA LEU A 393 -17.83 2.34 -10.51
C LEU A 393 -17.06 3.48 -9.85
N LEU A 394 -16.19 4.21 -10.57
CA LEU A 394 -15.54 5.41 -10.04
C LEU A 394 -16.55 6.53 -9.72
N ALA A 395 -17.54 6.71 -10.58
CA ALA A 395 -18.62 7.68 -10.34
C ALA A 395 -19.44 7.28 -9.11
N LEU A 396 -19.77 6.01 -8.95
CA LEU A 396 -20.45 5.46 -7.77
C LEU A 396 -19.61 5.64 -6.50
N SER A 397 -18.31 5.40 -6.57
CA SER A 397 -17.37 5.66 -5.46
C SER A 397 -17.41 7.14 -5.04
N SER A 398 -17.41 8.05 -6.00
CA SER A 398 -17.53 9.48 -5.77
C SER A 398 -18.88 9.87 -5.11
N PHE A 399 -19.96 9.24 -5.55
CA PHE A 399 -21.29 9.45 -4.97
C PHE A 399 -21.36 8.95 -3.52
N ASN A 400 -20.85 7.76 -3.25
CA ASN A 400 -20.76 7.21 -1.90
C ASN A 400 -19.93 8.12 -0.99
N TRP A 401 -18.83 8.68 -1.49
CA TRP A 401 -18.05 9.66 -0.73
C TRP A 401 -18.86 10.91 -0.35
N ARG A 402 -19.69 11.43 -1.25
CA ARG A 402 -20.59 12.56 -0.94
C ARG A 402 -21.58 12.21 0.18
N GLY A 403 -22.14 11.00 0.16
CA GLY A 403 -22.99 10.48 1.24
C GLY A 403 -22.30 10.45 2.60
N SER A 404 -21.03 10.05 2.65
CA SER A 404 -20.22 10.09 3.88
C SER A 404 -19.97 11.52 4.38
N ARG A 405 -19.77 12.47 3.46
CA ARG A 405 -19.48 13.88 3.76
C ARG A 405 -20.67 14.62 4.40
N GLN A 406 -21.90 14.29 4.02
CA GLN A 406 -23.10 14.88 4.63
C GLN A 406 -23.19 14.60 6.13
N ALA A 407 -22.47 13.64 6.65
CA ALA A 407 -22.42 13.31 8.06
C ALA A 407 -21.56 14.25 8.93
N ARG A 408 -21.00 15.35 8.41
CA ARG A 408 -20.23 16.42 9.09
C ARG A 408 -19.11 16.00 10.06
N TRP A 409 -18.64 14.79 9.98
CA TRP A 409 -17.72 14.22 10.99
C TRP A 409 -16.22 14.54 10.77
N LEU A 410 -15.85 14.97 9.57
CA LEU A 410 -14.48 15.42 9.25
C LEU A 410 -14.21 16.90 9.59
N VAL A 411 -15.22 17.65 10.05
CA VAL A 411 -15.12 19.10 10.26
C VAL A 411 -15.19 19.48 11.75
N ASN A 412 -15.61 18.55 12.62
CA ASN A 412 -15.83 18.80 14.06
C ASN A 412 -14.75 18.16 14.96
N THR A 413 -13.58 17.91 14.44
CA THR A 413 -12.36 17.66 15.20
C THR A 413 -11.36 18.78 14.89
#